data_8e2f8c52179654ed29a9199a49889095
#
_entry.id   8e2f8c52179654ed29a9199a49889095
#
_cell.length_a   1.000
_cell.length_b   1.000
_cell.length_c   1.000
_cell.angle_alpha   90.00
_cell.angle_beta   90.00
_cell.angle_gamma   90.00
#
_symmetry.space_group_name_H-M   'P 1'
#
loop_
_entity.id
_entity.type
_entity.pdbx_description
1 polymer ?
#
loop_
_entity_poly.entity_id
_entity_poly.type
_entity_poly.pdbx_seq_one_letter_code
_entity_poly.pdbx_strand_id
1 'polypeptide(L)'
;MDRKIQPEIQTLKNFRILPPVRMTLPNGIPLTVINAGEQEVVRIDVLFAGGRWQQSQKLQALFTNRMLREGTKKYTAATIAEKLDYYGSWLELSSSSEYAYITVYSLNKYLAKTLEVVESMIKEPLFPEKELHTILDTNIQQYQVNTSKVDFLAHRSLLQSLYGEQHPCGKIVVEEDYHAITPEVLREFYERYYHSGNCSIFLSGKVTEDIISRVTDIFGTSFGQHQQQVSRLSFPFT
;
A
#
# COMPACT_ATOMS: atom_id res chain seq x y z
N MET A 1 -40.62 15.97 4.23
CA MET A 1 -39.64 16.57 3.31
C MET A 1 -40.11 16.32 1.88
N ASP A 2 -40.47 17.36 1.12
CA ASP A 2 -40.93 17.21 -0.25
C ASP A 2 -39.70 17.00 -1.17
N ARG A 3 -39.58 15.81 -1.73
CA ARG A 3 -38.43 15.43 -2.60
C ARG A 3 -38.42 16.13 -3.96
N LYS A 4 -39.49 16.88 -4.31
CA LYS A 4 -39.58 17.67 -5.53
C LYS A 4 -38.95 19.05 -5.40
N ILE A 5 -38.71 19.49 -4.18
CA ILE A 5 -38.09 20.80 -3.92
C ILE A 5 -36.61 20.59 -3.72
N GLN A 6 -35.80 21.19 -4.58
CA GLN A 6 -34.34 21.18 -4.43
C GLN A 6 -33.95 21.90 -3.14
N PRO A 7 -33.06 21.31 -2.29
CA PRO A 7 -32.55 22.02 -1.11
C PRO A 7 -31.86 23.32 -1.51
N GLU A 8 -31.99 24.35 -0.67
CA GLU A 8 -31.29 25.60 -0.88
C GLU A 8 -29.79 25.40 -0.92
N ILE A 9 -29.13 25.99 -1.92
CA ILE A 9 -27.67 25.97 -2.02
C ILE A 9 -27.12 26.87 -0.92
N GLN A 10 -26.47 26.27 0.06
CA GLN A 10 -25.80 26.99 1.13
C GLN A 10 -24.29 27.09 0.82
N THR A 11 -23.78 28.31 0.82
CA THR A 11 -22.34 28.54 0.70
C THR A 11 -21.65 28.13 2.00
N LEU A 12 -20.66 27.23 1.92
CA LEU A 12 -19.81 26.88 3.06
C LEU A 12 -19.01 28.13 3.46
N LYS A 13 -19.44 28.76 4.56
CA LYS A 13 -18.78 29.97 5.09
C LYS A 13 -17.55 29.66 5.94
N ASN A 14 -17.57 28.54 6.64
CA ASN A 14 -16.48 28.10 7.53
C ASN A 14 -16.31 26.58 7.42
N PHE A 15 -15.08 26.15 7.18
CA PHE A 15 -14.71 24.75 7.36
C PHE A 15 -13.45 24.68 8.25
N ARG A 16 -13.36 23.64 9.06
CA ARG A 16 -12.22 23.40 9.93
C ARG A 16 -11.59 22.08 9.57
N ILE A 17 -10.31 22.11 9.20
CA ILE A 17 -9.51 20.91 9.05
C ILE A 17 -9.07 20.47 10.45
N LEU A 18 -9.32 19.20 10.79
CA LEU A 18 -8.88 18.64 12.05
C LEU A 18 -7.34 18.49 12.02
N PRO A 19 -6.63 19.08 12.98
CA PRO A 19 -5.19 18.94 13.06
C PRO A 19 -4.82 17.49 13.44
N PRO A 20 -3.84 16.88 12.74
CA PRO A 20 -3.34 15.57 13.15
C PRO A 20 -2.50 15.66 14.42
N VAL A 21 -2.58 14.65 15.27
CA VAL A 21 -1.62 14.41 16.34
C VAL A 21 -0.46 13.60 15.77
N ARG A 22 0.77 14.06 16.00
CA ARG A 22 1.99 13.39 15.55
C ARG A 22 2.76 12.86 16.73
N MET A 23 3.17 11.61 16.64
CA MET A 23 3.99 10.93 17.63
C MET A 23 5.00 10.02 16.93
N THR A 24 5.93 9.46 17.69
CA THR A 24 6.94 8.53 17.19
C THR A 24 6.87 7.26 18.01
N LEU A 25 6.84 6.10 17.33
CA LEU A 25 6.89 4.80 17.99
C LEU A 25 8.28 4.55 18.60
N PRO A 26 8.43 3.60 19.55
CA PRO A 26 9.71 3.33 20.23
C PRO A 26 10.87 3.02 19.28
N ASN A 27 10.59 2.47 18.11
CA ASN A 27 11.61 2.15 17.08
C ASN A 27 11.84 3.29 16.07
N GLY A 28 11.28 4.48 16.29
CA GLY A 28 11.47 5.65 15.43
C GLY A 28 10.45 5.82 14.30
N ILE A 29 9.48 4.90 14.11
CA ILE A 29 8.43 5.05 13.09
C ILE A 29 7.55 6.25 13.42
N PRO A 30 7.38 7.23 12.49
CA PRO A 30 6.43 8.31 12.67
C PRO A 30 4.99 7.78 12.57
N LEU A 31 4.18 8.10 13.58
CA LEU A 31 2.76 7.80 13.67
C LEU A 31 1.95 9.11 13.64
N THR A 32 1.08 9.23 12.67
CA THR A 32 0.16 10.38 12.54
C THR A 32 -1.27 9.92 12.80
N VAL A 33 -1.96 10.58 13.71
CA VAL A 33 -3.30 10.20 14.15
C VAL A 33 -4.30 11.34 13.88
N ILE A 34 -5.41 10.99 13.23
CA ILE A 34 -6.58 11.86 13.09
C ILE A 34 -7.75 11.16 13.75
N ASN A 35 -8.04 11.56 15.01
CA ASN A 35 -9.20 11.04 15.72
C ASN A 35 -10.44 11.81 15.27
N ALA A 36 -11.22 11.21 14.37
CA ALA A 36 -12.43 11.79 13.80
C ALA A 36 -13.42 10.69 13.41
N GLY A 37 -14.66 10.89 13.73
CA GLY A 37 -15.74 9.94 13.41
C GLY A 37 -16.42 9.38 14.65
N GLU A 38 -17.70 9.03 14.49
CA GLU A 38 -18.56 8.49 15.55
C GLU A 38 -18.61 6.96 15.52
N GLN A 39 -18.34 6.38 14.35
CA GLN A 39 -18.39 4.93 14.14
C GLN A 39 -17.16 4.25 14.72
N GLU A 40 -17.36 3.05 15.28
CA GLU A 40 -16.31 2.18 15.81
C GLU A 40 -15.49 1.51 14.69
N VAL A 41 -14.91 2.34 13.84
CA VAL A 41 -14.08 1.93 12.69
C VAL A 41 -12.79 2.74 12.71
N VAL A 42 -11.69 2.08 12.40
CA VAL A 42 -10.39 2.70 12.20
C VAL A 42 -9.83 2.31 10.84
N ARG A 43 -9.20 3.28 10.20
CA ARG A 43 -8.33 3.08 9.03
C ARG A 43 -6.88 3.21 9.46
N ILE A 44 -6.07 2.27 9.01
CA ILE A 44 -4.62 2.23 9.22
C ILE A 44 -3.96 2.19 7.85
N ASP A 45 -3.10 3.16 7.58
CA ASP A 45 -2.24 3.16 6.41
C ASP A 45 -0.79 2.96 6.87
N VAL A 46 -0.16 1.87 6.42
CA VAL A 46 1.26 1.61 6.60
C VAL A 46 1.94 1.88 5.27
N LEU A 47 2.85 2.85 5.25
CA LEU A 47 3.55 3.32 4.07
C LEU A 47 5.03 2.97 4.14
N PHE A 48 5.56 2.50 3.02
CA PHE A 48 6.99 2.34 2.81
C PHE A 48 7.44 3.19 1.61
N ALA A 49 8.58 3.89 1.72
CA ALA A 49 9.17 4.60 0.59
C ALA A 49 9.82 3.60 -0.38
N GLY A 50 8.99 2.76 -0.98
CA GLY A 50 9.31 1.67 -1.90
C GLY A 50 8.32 1.64 -3.07
N GLY A 51 8.24 2.73 -3.82
CA GLY A 51 7.40 2.84 -5.00
C GLY A 51 8.14 2.52 -6.31
N ARG A 52 7.50 2.86 -7.44
CA ARG A 52 8.06 2.58 -8.77
C ARG A 52 9.39 3.27 -9.05
N TRP A 53 9.69 4.37 -8.39
CA TRP A 53 10.95 5.09 -8.59
C TRP A 53 12.15 4.38 -7.98
N GLN A 54 11.92 3.55 -6.96
CA GLN A 54 12.96 2.80 -6.27
C GLN A 54 13.27 1.44 -6.91
N GLN A 55 12.42 0.97 -7.83
CA GLN A 55 12.58 -0.36 -8.44
C GLN A 55 13.77 -0.42 -9.42
N SER A 56 14.51 -1.50 -9.38
CA SER A 56 15.60 -1.79 -10.32
C SER A 56 15.08 -2.32 -11.66
N GLN A 57 13.95 -3.04 -11.62
CA GLN A 57 13.24 -3.50 -12.82
C GLN A 57 11.76 -3.16 -12.75
N LYS A 58 11.12 -3.02 -13.92
CA LYS A 58 9.70 -2.68 -14.01
C LYS A 58 8.84 -3.73 -13.30
N LEU A 59 7.71 -3.31 -12.75
CA LEU A 59 6.74 -4.13 -12.04
C LEU A 59 7.20 -4.68 -10.67
N GLN A 60 8.48 -4.58 -10.31
CA GLN A 60 9.02 -5.10 -9.05
C GLN A 60 8.29 -4.53 -7.84
N ALA A 61 8.16 -3.20 -7.73
CA ALA A 61 7.46 -2.56 -6.61
C ALA A 61 5.98 -2.97 -6.52
N LEU A 62 5.30 -3.07 -7.68
CA LEU A 62 3.89 -3.43 -7.75
C LEU A 62 3.65 -4.86 -7.24
N PHE A 63 4.41 -5.83 -7.76
CA PHE A 63 4.21 -7.22 -7.40
C PHE A 63 4.75 -7.55 -6.01
N THR A 64 5.80 -6.90 -5.54
CA THR A 64 6.24 -7.03 -4.15
C THR A 64 5.11 -6.66 -3.18
N ASN A 65 4.46 -5.53 -3.41
CA ASN A 65 3.35 -5.11 -2.55
C ASN A 65 2.15 -6.08 -2.64
N ARG A 66 1.72 -6.45 -3.84
CA ARG A 66 0.58 -7.36 -4.05
C ARG A 66 0.79 -8.73 -3.42
N MET A 67 2.00 -9.25 -3.49
CA MET A 67 2.33 -10.58 -2.98
C MET A 67 2.37 -10.69 -1.46
N LEU A 68 2.33 -9.58 -0.71
CA LEU A 68 2.32 -9.61 0.75
C LEU A 68 1.16 -10.44 1.33
N ARG A 69 0.02 -10.48 0.65
CA ARG A 69 -1.17 -11.21 1.09
C ARG A 69 -1.24 -12.65 0.57
N GLU A 70 -0.33 -13.05 -0.31
CA GLU A 70 -0.38 -14.35 -0.98
C GLU A 70 0.28 -15.48 -0.20
N GLY A 71 0.75 -15.19 1.00
CA GLY A 71 1.27 -16.18 1.95
C GLY A 71 2.35 -15.61 2.84
N THR A 72 2.30 -16.04 4.09
CA THR A 72 3.26 -15.68 5.13
C THR A 72 3.76 -16.95 5.83
N LYS A 73 4.78 -16.83 6.69
CA LYS A 73 5.21 -17.97 7.51
C LYS A 73 4.08 -18.53 8.37
N LYS A 74 3.10 -17.70 8.75
CA LYS A 74 2.02 -18.05 9.68
C LYS A 74 0.73 -18.44 8.98
N TYR A 75 0.43 -17.87 7.82
CA TYR A 75 -0.86 -18.00 7.14
C TYR A 75 -0.70 -18.21 5.64
N THR A 76 -1.52 -19.09 5.07
CA THR A 76 -1.70 -19.20 3.61
C THR A 76 -2.52 -18.02 3.08
N ALA A 77 -2.49 -17.77 1.76
CA ALA A 77 -3.33 -16.77 1.11
C ALA A 77 -4.83 -16.95 1.45
N ALA A 78 -5.32 -18.19 1.38
CA ALA A 78 -6.72 -18.52 1.72
C ALA A 78 -7.04 -18.19 3.18
N THR A 79 -6.15 -18.53 4.12
CA THR A 79 -6.34 -18.22 5.54
C THR A 79 -6.31 -16.71 5.81
N ILE A 80 -5.48 -15.96 5.11
CA ILE A 80 -5.45 -14.49 5.21
C ILE A 80 -6.80 -13.91 4.77
N ALA A 81 -7.28 -14.32 3.59
CA ALA A 81 -8.57 -13.86 3.06
C ALA A 81 -9.72 -14.22 4.01
N GLU A 82 -9.82 -15.49 4.44
CA GLU A 82 -10.84 -15.97 5.36
C GLU A 82 -10.88 -15.19 6.67
N LYS A 83 -9.70 -14.91 7.28
CA LYS A 83 -9.62 -14.15 8.52
C LYS A 83 -10.07 -12.71 8.35
N LEU A 84 -9.63 -12.02 7.29
CA LEU A 84 -10.03 -10.64 7.02
C LEU A 84 -11.53 -10.55 6.77
N ASP A 85 -12.09 -11.46 5.98
CA ASP A 85 -13.54 -11.52 5.71
C ASP A 85 -14.34 -11.82 6.98
N TYR A 86 -13.88 -12.78 7.81
CA TYR A 86 -14.54 -13.12 9.07
C TYR A 86 -14.61 -11.94 10.04
N TYR A 87 -13.57 -11.11 10.10
CA TYR A 87 -13.55 -9.91 10.95
C TYR A 87 -14.18 -8.69 10.27
N GLY A 88 -14.64 -8.81 9.02
CA GLY A 88 -15.17 -7.70 8.24
C GLY A 88 -14.14 -6.60 7.99
N SER A 89 -12.88 -6.98 7.85
CA SER A 89 -11.78 -6.06 7.60
C SER A 89 -11.54 -5.93 6.10
N TRP A 90 -11.27 -4.69 5.65
CA TRP A 90 -10.91 -4.42 4.26
C TRP A 90 -9.41 -4.16 4.16
N LEU A 91 -8.75 -4.86 3.25
CA LEU A 91 -7.33 -4.71 2.94
C LEU A 91 -7.15 -4.23 1.50
N GLU A 92 -6.41 -3.16 1.34
CA GLU A 92 -5.97 -2.66 0.04
C GLU A 92 -4.44 -2.58 0.00
N LEU A 93 -3.86 -3.15 -1.05
CA LEU A 93 -2.44 -3.11 -1.34
C LEU A 93 -2.23 -2.32 -2.63
N SER A 94 -1.57 -1.18 -2.55
CA SER A 94 -1.34 -0.32 -3.71
C SER A 94 0.10 0.20 -3.73
N SER A 95 0.57 0.58 -4.92
CA SER A 95 1.91 1.13 -5.14
C SER A 95 1.83 2.35 -6.03
N SER A 96 2.41 3.46 -5.56
CA SER A 96 2.52 4.70 -6.32
C SER A 96 3.93 4.87 -6.93
N SER A 97 4.24 6.07 -7.34
CA SER A 97 5.59 6.42 -7.80
C SER A 97 6.62 6.35 -6.67
N GLU A 98 6.29 6.85 -5.48
CA GLU A 98 7.22 6.97 -4.34
C GLU A 98 6.99 5.93 -3.25
N TYR A 99 5.74 5.49 -3.05
CA TYR A 99 5.36 4.71 -1.87
C TYR A 99 4.62 3.44 -2.23
N ALA A 100 4.83 2.42 -1.40
CA ALA A 100 3.96 1.27 -1.27
C ALA A 100 3.01 1.50 -0.09
N TYR A 101 1.72 1.18 -0.28
CA TYR A 101 0.65 1.39 0.69
C TYR A 101 0.05 0.05 1.09
N ILE A 102 -0.15 -0.12 2.39
CA ILE A 102 -0.93 -1.20 2.98
C ILE A 102 -2.02 -0.52 3.79
N THR A 103 -3.21 -0.45 3.22
CA THR A 103 -4.37 0.20 3.84
C THR A 103 -5.30 -0.84 4.41
N VAL A 104 -5.67 -0.68 5.66
CA VAL A 104 -6.58 -1.59 6.40
C VAL A 104 -7.70 -0.79 7.02
N TYR A 105 -8.94 -1.24 6.79
CA TYR A 105 -10.11 -0.79 7.55
C TYR A 105 -10.56 -1.92 8.46
N SER A 106 -10.79 -1.62 9.73
CA SER A 106 -11.23 -2.59 10.71
C SER A 106 -12.23 -1.99 11.69
N LEU A 107 -13.18 -2.82 12.14
CA LEU A 107 -13.95 -2.50 13.31
C LEU A 107 -13.02 -2.48 14.56
N ASN A 108 -13.17 -1.50 15.43
CA ASN A 108 -12.31 -1.34 16.61
C ASN A 108 -12.26 -2.62 17.47
N LYS A 109 -13.39 -3.30 17.65
CA LYS A 109 -13.49 -4.56 18.43
C LYS A 109 -12.67 -5.72 17.85
N TYR A 110 -12.40 -5.73 16.54
CA TYR A 110 -11.67 -6.80 15.87
C TYR A 110 -10.25 -6.38 15.47
N LEU A 111 -9.86 -5.14 15.75
CA LEU A 111 -8.59 -4.58 15.33
C LEU A 111 -7.39 -5.45 15.70
N ALA A 112 -7.34 -5.97 16.94
CA ALA A 112 -6.24 -6.81 17.39
C ALA A 112 -6.06 -8.05 16.48
N LYS A 113 -7.16 -8.68 16.08
CA LYS A 113 -7.14 -9.87 15.21
C LYS A 113 -6.77 -9.53 13.77
N THR A 114 -7.25 -8.40 13.28
CA THR A 114 -6.86 -7.87 11.96
C THR A 114 -5.38 -7.53 11.93
N LEU A 115 -4.87 -6.88 12.95
CA LEU A 115 -3.46 -6.50 13.04
C LEU A 115 -2.51 -7.71 13.15
N GLU A 116 -2.90 -8.81 13.80
CA GLU A 116 -2.12 -10.08 13.78
C GLU A 116 -1.88 -10.60 12.35
N VAL A 117 -2.89 -10.47 11.48
CA VAL A 117 -2.77 -10.86 10.07
C VAL A 117 -1.87 -9.89 9.32
N VAL A 118 -2.11 -8.59 9.47
CA VAL A 118 -1.34 -7.54 8.79
C VAL A 118 0.13 -7.55 9.21
N GLU A 119 0.41 -7.77 10.48
CA GLU A 119 1.77 -7.95 11.00
C GLU A 119 2.50 -9.09 10.29
N SER A 120 1.85 -10.26 10.20
CA SER A 120 2.41 -11.42 9.51
C SER A 120 2.70 -11.13 8.03
N MET A 121 1.79 -10.40 7.34
CA MET A 121 1.97 -10.00 5.95
C MET A 121 3.16 -9.04 5.77
N ILE A 122 3.34 -8.10 6.69
CA ILE A 122 4.40 -7.08 6.60
C ILE A 122 5.75 -7.64 7.03
N LYS A 123 5.79 -8.46 8.09
CA LYS A 123 7.06 -8.90 8.69
C LYS A 123 7.58 -10.23 8.16
N GLU A 124 6.70 -11.10 7.65
CA GLU A 124 7.05 -12.49 7.32
C GLU A 124 6.43 -13.01 5.99
N PRO A 125 6.41 -12.20 4.90
CA PRO A 125 5.90 -12.69 3.61
C PRO A 125 6.80 -13.77 3.02
N LEU A 126 6.22 -14.71 2.28
CA LEU A 126 6.96 -15.83 1.68
C LEU A 126 7.23 -15.65 0.18
N PHE A 127 6.42 -14.86 -0.53
CA PHE A 127 6.45 -14.73 -1.99
C PHE A 127 6.39 -16.10 -2.70
N PRO A 128 5.33 -16.90 -2.49
CA PRO A 128 5.27 -18.24 -3.03
C PRO A 128 5.14 -18.21 -4.56
N GLU A 129 5.91 -19.06 -5.22
CA GLU A 129 6.04 -19.09 -6.68
C GLU A 129 4.72 -19.41 -7.39
N LYS A 130 3.93 -20.34 -6.85
CA LYS A 130 2.64 -20.75 -7.43
C LYS A 130 1.64 -19.60 -7.48
N GLU A 131 1.50 -18.85 -6.39
CA GLU A 131 0.61 -17.70 -6.28
C GLU A 131 1.12 -16.55 -7.18
N LEU A 132 2.44 -16.36 -7.25
CA LEU A 132 3.05 -15.38 -8.15
C LEU A 132 2.71 -15.71 -9.62
N HIS A 133 2.87 -16.95 -10.06
CA HIS A 133 2.49 -17.36 -11.42
C HIS A 133 1.01 -17.05 -11.72
N THR A 134 0.11 -17.39 -10.81
CA THR A 134 -1.33 -17.13 -10.99
C THR A 134 -1.62 -15.63 -11.16
N ILE A 135 -0.96 -14.80 -10.36
CA ILE A 135 -1.12 -13.34 -10.45
C ILE A 135 -0.52 -12.80 -11.74
N LEU A 136 0.66 -13.26 -12.13
CA LEU A 136 1.32 -12.83 -13.37
C LEU A 136 0.49 -13.19 -14.59
N ASP A 137 -0.02 -14.43 -14.69
CA ASP A 137 -0.87 -14.89 -15.79
C ASP A 137 -2.11 -14.01 -15.94
N THR A 138 -2.80 -13.73 -14.82
CA THR A 138 -3.97 -12.85 -14.82
C THR A 138 -3.61 -11.43 -15.28
N ASN A 139 -2.47 -10.90 -14.84
CA ASN A 139 -2.03 -9.55 -15.22
C ASN A 139 -1.55 -9.48 -16.68
N ILE A 140 -0.92 -10.53 -17.21
CA ILE A 140 -0.57 -10.63 -18.63
C ILE A 140 -1.82 -10.62 -19.51
N GLN A 141 -2.83 -11.42 -19.18
CA GLN A 141 -4.12 -11.41 -19.90
C GLN A 141 -4.75 -10.02 -19.86
N GLN A 142 -4.77 -9.36 -18.71
CA GLN A 142 -5.30 -7.99 -18.60
C GLN A 142 -4.48 -6.99 -19.41
N TYR A 143 -3.16 -7.14 -19.42
CA TYR A 143 -2.26 -6.33 -20.24
C TYR A 143 -2.57 -6.50 -21.73
N GLN A 144 -2.71 -7.72 -22.23
CA GLN A 144 -3.06 -8.02 -23.62
C GLN A 144 -4.41 -7.39 -24.02
N VAL A 145 -5.43 -7.49 -23.14
CA VAL A 145 -6.71 -6.81 -23.38
C VAL A 145 -6.55 -5.28 -23.41
N ASN A 146 -5.73 -4.72 -22.52
CA ASN A 146 -5.53 -3.27 -22.44
C ASN A 146 -4.74 -2.74 -23.67
N THR A 147 -3.79 -3.50 -24.21
CA THR A 147 -3.02 -3.09 -25.41
C THR A 147 -3.87 -3.01 -26.69
N SER A 148 -5.08 -3.57 -26.70
CA SER A 148 -6.04 -3.37 -27.78
C SER A 148 -6.84 -2.07 -27.67
N LYS A 149 -6.74 -1.33 -26.56
CA LYS A 149 -7.49 -0.10 -26.28
C LYS A 149 -6.69 1.14 -26.66
N VAL A 150 -7.29 2.02 -27.48
CA VAL A 150 -6.63 3.24 -27.95
C VAL A 150 -6.28 4.21 -26.83
N ASP A 151 -7.16 4.36 -25.84
CA ASP A 151 -6.93 5.22 -24.68
C ASP A 151 -5.72 4.78 -23.84
N PHE A 152 -5.57 3.47 -23.64
CA PHE A 152 -4.42 2.91 -22.94
C PHE A 152 -3.10 3.19 -23.71
N LEU A 153 -3.09 2.98 -25.02
CA LEU A 153 -1.91 3.24 -25.85
C LEU A 153 -1.59 4.73 -25.91
N ALA A 154 -2.60 5.58 -26.07
CA ALA A 154 -2.44 7.04 -26.10
C ALA A 154 -1.85 7.56 -24.79
N HIS A 155 -2.35 7.09 -23.64
CA HIS A 155 -1.83 7.48 -22.33
C HIS A 155 -0.35 7.08 -22.15
N ARG A 156 0.03 5.87 -22.56
CA ARG A 156 1.42 5.41 -22.52
C ARG A 156 2.35 6.28 -23.37
N SER A 157 1.92 6.54 -24.61
CA SER A 157 2.70 7.38 -25.54
C SER A 157 2.83 8.81 -25.05
N LEU A 158 1.78 9.37 -24.43
CA LEU A 158 1.82 10.69 -23.82
C LEU A 158 2.85 10.74 -22.69
N LEU A 159 2.82 9.80 -21.76
CA LEU A 159 3.79 9.76 -20.64
C LEU A 159 5.22 9.61 -21.14
N GLN A 160 5.46 8.76 -22.13
CA GLN A 160 6.78 8.58 -22.73
C GLN A 160 7.27 9.86 -23.42
N SER A 161 6.38 10.56 -24.14
CA SER A 161 6.71 11.82 -24.81
C SER A 161 7.01 12.96 -23.82
N LEU A 162 6.31 12.99 -22.66
CA LEU A 162 6.49 14.01 -21.65
C LEU A 162 7.74 13.82 -20.80
N TYR A 163 8.03 12.57 -20.42
CA TYR A 163 9.08 12.26 -19.44
C TYR A 163 10.33 11.62 -20.07
N GLY A 164 10.25 11.13 -21.32
CA GLY A 164 11.32 10.38 -21.96
C GLY A 164 11.43 8.93 -21.46
N GLU A 165 12.12 8.10 -22.24
CA GLU A 165 12.22 6.65 -21.97
C GLU A 165 13.04 6.30 -20.73
N GLN A 166 13.93 7.18 -20.31
CA GLN A 166 14.81 6.93 -19.17
C GLN A 166 14.16 7.27 -17.82
N HIS A 167 13.17 8.18 -17.83
CA HIS A 167 12.47 8.56 -16.61
C HIS A 167 11.48 7.48 -16.18
N PRO A 168 11.36 7.13 -14.88
CA PRO A 168 10.44 6.09 -14.40
C PRO A 168 8.99 6.26 -14.82
N CYS A 169 8.50 7.51 -14.98
CA CYS A 169 7.15 7.79 -15.46
C CYS A 169 6.98 7.56 -16.97
N GLY A 170 8.05 7.64 -17.76
CA GLY A 170 8.01 7.43 -19.20
C GLY A 170 8.35 6.00 -19.62
N LYS A 171 8.85 5.16 -18.71
CA LYS A 171 9.14 3.75 -18.98
C LYS A 171 7.86 2.99 -19.27
N ILE A 172 7.76 2.44 -20.46
CA ILE A 172 6.64 1.60 -20.89
C ILE A 172 6.86 0.17 -20.43
N VAL A 173 5.85 -0.42 -19.76
CA VAL A 173 5.81 -1.85 -19.42
C VAL A 173 5.45 -2.64 -20.67
N VAL A 174 6.16 -3.73 -20.93
CA VAL A 174 5.91 -4.70 -21.99
C VAL A 174 5.67 -6.09 -21.40
N GLU A 175 5.21 -7.05 -22.22
CA GLU A 175 4.84 -8.38 -21.71
C GLU A 175 6.03 -9.12 -21.11
N GLU A 176 7.22 -8.94 -21.68
CA GLU A 176 8.47 -9.54 -21.20
C GLU A 176 8.83 -9.09 -19.77
N ASP A 177 8.42 -7.89 -19.37
CA ASP A 177 8.65 -7.39 -18.01
C ASP A 177 7.92 -8.23 -16.95
N TYR A 178 6.75 -8.81 -17.28
CA TYR A 178 6.02 -9.73 -16.39
C TYR A 178 6.76 -11.06 -16.24
N HIS A 179 7.31 -11.60 -17.32
CA HIS A 179 8.06 -12.85 -17.28
C HIS A 179 9.39 -12.75 -16.54
N ALA A 180 9.91 -11.53 -16.39
CA ALA A 180 11.14 -11.26 -15.64
C ALA A 180 10.93 -11.17 -14.12
N ILE A 181 9.68 -11.20 -13.63
CA ILE A 181 9.36 -11.15 -12.20
C ILE A 181 9.47 -12.55 -11.60
N THR A 182 10.34 -12.69 -10.59
CA THR A 182 10.53 -13.93 -9.83
C THR A 182 10.40 -13.66 -8.33
N PRO A 183 10.20 -14.69 -7.51
CA PRO A 183 10.19 -14.54 -6.04
C PRO A 183 11.45 -13.87 -5.48
N GLU A 184 12.62 -14.15 -6.07
CA GLU A 184 13.91 -13.58 -5.67
C GLU A 184 13.94 -12.07 -5.90
N VAL A 185 13.51 -11.64 -7.10
CA VAL A 185 13.40 -10.22 -7.47
C VAL A 185 12.49 -9.47 -6.50
N LEU A 186 11.37 -10.07 -6.11
CA LEU A 186 10.43 -9.47 -5.16
C LEU A 186 11.01 -9.45 -3.73
N ARG A 187 11.71 -10.52 -3.34
CA ARG A 187 12.34 -10.62 -2.01
C ARG A 187 13.45 -9.59 -1.84
N GLU A 188 14.28 -9.38 -2.86
CA GLU A 188 15.32 -8.35 -2.85
C GLU A 188 14.73 -6.95 -2.61
N PHE A 189 13.64 -6.62 -3.32
CA PHE A 189 12.97 -5.34 -3.16
C PHE A 189 12.32 -5.20 -1.78
N TYR A 190 11.68 -6.25 -1.29
CA TYR A 190 11.09 -6.29 0.03
C TYR A 190 12.15 -6.07 1.12
N GLU A 191 13.23 -6.81 1.12
CA GLU A 191 14.31 -6.69 2.11
C GLU A 191 14.92 -5.29 2.14
N ARG A 192 14.97 -4.62 0.99
CA ARG A 192 15.54 -3.29 0.86
C ARG A 192 14.62 -2.17 1.32
N TYR A 193 13.31 -2.30 1.15
CA TYR A 193 12.38 -1.17 1.35
C TYR A 193 11.33 -1.40 2.44
N TYR A 194 11.02 -2.64 2.83
CA TYR A 194 9.98 -2.93 3.81
C TYR A 194 10.58 -3.18 5.20
N HIS A 195 11.04 -2.12 5.82
CA HIS A 195 11.63 -2.16 7.16
C HIS A 195 11.23 -0.94 7.99
N SER A 196 11.38 -1.03 9.31
CA SER A 196 10.97 0.01 10.26
C SER A 196 11.61 1.38 10.00
N GLY A 197 12.85 1.43 9.54
CA GLY A 197 13.54 2.69 9.22
C GLY A 197 13.02 3.40 7.97
N ASN A 198 12.16 2.76 7.17
CA ASN A 198 11.58 3.29 5.94
C ASN A 198 10.04 3.31 5.99
N CYS A 199 9.46 3.22 7.18
CA CYS A 199 8.03 3.08 7.43
C CYS A 199 7.44 4.38 7.98
N SER A 200 6.18 4.65 7.63
CA SER A 200 5.34 5.67 8.26
C SER A 200 3.94 5.12 8.43
N ILE A 201 3.27 5.44 9.54
CA ILE A 201 1.94 4.94 9.85
C ILE A 201 0.98 6.09 10.05
N PHE A 202 -0.23 5.96 9.48
CA PHE A 202 -1.33 6.89 9.66
C PHE A 202 -2.53 6.15 10.23
N LEU A 203 -3.15 6.72 11.26
CA LEU A 203 -4.39 6.25 11.86
C LEU A 203 -5.47 7.29 11.67
N SER A 204 -6.65 6.88 11.22
CA SER A 204 -7.80 7.77 11.13
C SER A 204 -9.10 7.03 11.48
N GLY A 205 -10.10 7.78 11.98
CA GLY A 205 -11.37 7.22 12.43
C GLY A 205 -11.57 7.45 13.94
N LYS A 206 -12.34 6.58 14.60
CA LYS A 206 -12.51 6.63 16.05
C LYS A 206 -11.32 5.99 16.75
N VAL A 207 -10.26 6.77 16.92
CA VAL A 207 -8.99 6.31 17.48
C VAL A 207 -8.97 6.55 19.00
N THR A 208 -8.89 5.47 19.76
CA THR A 208 -8.73 5.49 21.23
C THR A 208 -7.27 5.23 21.61
N GLU A 209 -6.92 5.47 22.86
CA GLU A 209 -5.59 5.14 23.41
C GLU A 209 -5.28 3.63 23.30
N ASP A 210 -6.28 2.75 23.49
CA ASP A 210 -6.14 1.31 23.28
C ASP A 210 -5.73 0.95 21.86
N ILE A 211 -6.29 1.63 20.85
CA ILE A 211 -5.91 1.44 19.44
C ILE A 211 -4.47 1.88 19.19
N ILE A 212 -4.06 3.02 19.75
CA ILE A 212 -2.68 3.51 19.64
C ILE A 212 -1.72 2.52 20.31
N SER A 213 -2.08 2.01 21.51
CA SER A 213 -1.28 0.99 22.20
C SER A 213 -1.12 -0.27 21.37
N ARG A 214 -2.19 -0.82 20.78
CA ARG A 214 -2.13 -2.02 19.92
C ARG A 214 -1.26 -1.83 18.69
N VAL A 215 -1.35 -0.67 18.05
CA VAL A 215 -0.48 -0.34 16.91
C VAL A 215 0.98 -0.23 17.36
N THR A 216 1.20 0.35 18.53
CA THR A 216 2.54 0.47 19.14
C THR A 216 3.13 -0.90 19.49
N ASP A 217 2.34 -1.80 20.05
CA ASP A 217 2.77 -3.16 20.43
C ASP A 217 3.23 -3.96 19.19
N ILE A 218 2.54 -3.79 18.07
CA ILE A 218 2.83 -4.53 16.83
C ILE A 218 3.97 -3.88 16.04
N PHE A 219 3.92 -2.57 15.86
CA PHE A 219 4.86 -1.86 14.99
C PHE A 219 5.98 -1.12 15.73
N GLY A 220 5.94 -1.06 17.06
CA GLY A 220 6.94 -0.35 17.87
C GLY A 220 8.26 -1.09 18.06
N THR A 221 8.34 -2.38 17.69
CA THR A 221 9.59 -3.15 17.60
C THR A 221 10.17 -3.03 16.19
N SER A 222 11.51 -2.95 16.10
CA SER A 222 12.17 -2.89 14.79
C SER A 222 11.96 -4.18 14.01
N PHE A 223 11.71 -4.05 12.71
CA PHE A 223 11.56 -5.15 11.77
C PHE A 223 12.27 -4.84 10.45
N GLY A 224 12.60 -5.89 9.70
CA GLY A 224 13.41 -5.79 8.48
C GLY A 224 14.88 -5.45 8.77
N GLN A 225 15.73 -5.54 7.76
CA GLN A 225 17.13 -5.16 7.90
C GLN A 225 17.27 -3.64 7.77
N HIS A 226 17.94 -3.01 8.74
CA HIS A 226 18.28 -1.59 8.70
C HIS A 226 19.34 -1.37 7.60
N GLN A 227 18.89 -1.07 6.39
CA GLN A 227 19.73 -0.42 5.39
C GLN A 227 19.47 1.09 5.44
N GLN A 228 20.49 1.89 5.08
CA GLN A 228 20.48 3.35 5.15
C GLN A 228 19.16 3.95 4.65
N GLN A 229 18.73 5.04 5.29
CA GLN A 229 17.59 5.86 4.86
C GLN A 229 17.58 6.02 3.35
N VAL A 230 16.49 5.60 2.72
CA VAL A 230 16.31 5.74 1.27
C VAL A 230 16.30 7.24 0.97
N SER A 231 17.36 7.73 0.34
CA SER A 231 17.39 9.12 -0.13
C SER A 231 16.27 9.36 -1.12
N ARG A 232 15.57 10.49 -1.01
CA ARG A 232 14.59 10.90 -2.01
C ARG A 232 15.28 10.98 -3.36
N LEU A 233 14.83 10.14 -4.30
CA LEU A 233 15.31 10.19 -5.67
C LEU A 233 14.74 11.47 -6.30
N SER A 234 15.62 12.31 -6.84
CA SER A 234 15.23 13.42 -7.70
C SER A 234 15.55 13.05 -9.15
N PHE A 235 14.57 13.14 -10.02
CA PHE A 235 14.77 12.96 -11.45
C PHE A 235 14.73 14.33 -12.10
N PRO A 236 15.79 14.74 -12.84
CA PRO A 236 15.74 15.97 -13.60
C PRO A 236 14.65 15.86 -14.67
N PHE A 237 13.83 16.89 -14.80
CA PHE A 237 12.97 17.07 -15.97
C PHE A 237 13.88 17.36 -17.16
N THR A 238 13.80 16.55 -18.19
CA THR A 238 14.48 16.81 -19.48
C THR A 238 13.65 17.71 -20.35
#